data_6ba67eb86fc0fde57fa387d209372a9d
#
_entry.id   6ba67eb86fc0fde57fa387d209372a9d
#
_cell.length_a   1.000
_cell.length_b   1.000
_cell.length_c   1.000
_cell.angle_alpha   90.00
_cell.angle_beta   90.00
_cell.angle_gamma   90.00
#
_symmetry.space_group_name_H-M   'P 1'
#
loop_
_entity.id
_entity.type
_entity.pdbx_description
1 polymer ?
#
loop_
_entity_poly.entity_id
_entity_poly.type
_entity_poly.pdbx_seq_one_letter_code
_entity_poly.pdbx_strand_id
1 'polypeptide(L)'
;MDIEVNNIKIHYEVLGEGKPIILLNPNSVNTNSMNFIAHKLAKDFKVYKLDRRCCGKSERNCELTYEESAKDVYEFIKKLNIDKPYLLGSSGGASVALHVAINYPDCISKLVLCSGVARMEKIEMPKYAVLMNKLPWYPGKKNIVKFENLNNTTKAITQEQLSKITVPTLVLNGGKKDIVPKEEAEYIAESIHDSKLIILENEGHFSYLINCKCYDKLKEFLNK
;
A
#
# COMPACT_ATOMS: atom_id res chain seq x y z
N MET A 1 -11.66 15.48 -0.50
CA MET A 1 -10.86 16.71 -0.72
C MET A 1 -9.89 16.43 -1.86
N ASP A 2 -9.45 17.46 -2.57
CA ASP A 2 -8.48 17.31 -3.65
C ASP A 2 -7.27 18.21 -3.37
N ILE A 3 -6.09 17.75 -3.76
CA ILE A 3 -4.83 18.48 -3.66
C ILE A 3 -4.01 18.23 -4.92
N GLU A 4 -3.31 19.22 -5.39
CA GLU A 4 -2.36 19.07 -6.48
C GLU A 4 -0.97 18.80 -5.92
N VAL A 5 -0.35 17.70 -6.30
CA VAL A 5 1.03 17.30 -5.96
C VAL A 5 1.69 16.68 -7.18
N ASN A 6 2.96 16.89 -7.36
CA ASN A 6 3.72 16.31 -8.48
C ASN A 6 3.02 16.49 -9.83
N ASN A 7 2.41 17.67 -10.07
CA ASN A 7 1.66 18.08 -11.26
C ASN A 7 0.42 17.20 -11.57
N ILE A 8 -0.15 16.53 -10.58
CA ILE A 8 -1.40 15.77 -10.71
C ILE A 8 -2.35 16.06 -9.56
N LYS A 9 -3.64 15.85 -9.82
CA LYS A 9 -4.67 15.93 -8.78
C LYS A 9 -4.75 14.61 -8.02
N ILE A 10 -4.57 14.67 -6.69
CA ILE A 10 -4.79 13.56 -5.76
C ILE A 10 -6.04 13.82 -4.93
N HIS A 11 -6.97 12.87 -4.95
CA HIS A 11 -8.13 12.85 -4.06
C HIS A 11 -7.78 12.17 -2.74
N TYR A 12 -8.23 12.76 -1.62
CA TYR A 12 -8.04 12.17 -0.30
C TYR A 12 -9.21 12.45 0.64
N GLU A 13 -9.31 11.63 1.67
CA GLU A 13 -10.29 11.79 2.75
C GLU A 13 -9.56 11.78 4.09
N VAL A 14 -10.09 12.53 5.06
CA VAL A 14 -9.52 12.62 6.42
C VAL A 14 -10.58 12.21 7.44
N LEU A 15 -10.19 11.37 8.40
CA LEU A 15 -11.03 10.86 9.47
C LEU A 15 -10.25 10.90 10.78
N GLY A 16 -10.96 11.15 11.90
CA GLY A 16 -10.37 11.13 13.24
C GLY A 16 -9.39 12.27 13.51
N GLU A 17 -8.77 12.19 14.68
CA GLU A 17 -7.78 13.15 15.19
C GLU A 17 -6.61 12.40 15.83
N GLY A 18 -5.52 13.11 16.17
CA GLY A 18 -4.35 12.54 16.80
C GLY A 18 -3.16 12.35 15.87
N LYS A 19 -2.31 11.35 16.13
CA LYS A 19 -1.11 11.09 15.33
C LYS A 19 -1.49 10.74 13.88
N PRO A 20 -0.83 11.34 12.87
CA PRO A 20 -1.19 11.11 11.48
C PRO A 20 -0.81 9.71 11.01
N ILE A 21 -1.71 9.07 10.28
CA ILE A 21 -1.46 7.84 9.52
C ILE A 21 -2.02 7.99 8.10
N ILE A 22 -1.22 7.62 7.11
CA ILE A 22 -1.61 7.62 5.69
C ILE A 22 -1.90 6.20 5.25
N LEU A 23 -3.05 6.00 4.61
CA LEU A 23 -3.47 4.71 4.04
C LEU A 23 -3.41 4.75 2.52
N LEU A 24 -2.66 3.82 1.93
CA LEU A 24 -2.52 3.64 0.49
C LEU A 24 -3.31 2.42 0.03
N ASN A 25 -4.32 2.66 -0.81
CA ASN A 25 -5.21 1.64 -1.34
C ASN A 25 -4.49 0.63 -2.28
N PRO A 26 -5.03 -0.59 -2.45
CA PRO A 26 -4.58 -1.54 -3.47
C PRO A 26 -4.65 -0.97 -4.90
N ASN A 27 -4.03 -1.66 -5.86
CA ASN A 27 -4.10 -1.28 -7.28
C ASN A 27 -5.55 -1.34 -7.81
N SER A 28 -5.88 -0.44 -8.72
CA SER A 28 -7.15 -0.38 -9.47
C SER A 28 -8.40 -0.03 -8.67
N VAL A 29 -8.33 0.08 -7.34
CA VAL A 29 -9.47 0.39 -6.47
C VAL A 29 -9.34 1.80 -5.87
N ASN A 30 -10.41 2.29 -5.26
CA ASN A 30 -10.45 3.59 -4.59
C ASN A 30 -10.30 3.46 -3.06
N THR A 31 -10.28 4.60 -2.39
CA THR A 31 -10.16 4.71 -0.93
C THR A 31 -11.24 3.95 -0.14
N ASN A 32 -12.41 3.67 -0.74
CA ASN A 32 -13.48 2.91 -0.06
C ASN A 32 -13.05 1.50 0.32
N SER A 33 -12.10 0.91 -0.41
CA SER A 33 -11.53 -0.39 -0.06
C SER A 33 -10.85 -0.41 1.31
N MET A 34 -10.45 0.76 1.82
CA MET A 34 -9.78 0.94 3.11
C MET A 34 -10.75 1.41 4.23
N ASN A 35 -12.06 1.54 3.96
CA ASN A 35 -12.99 2.15 4.91
C ASN A 35 -13.05 1.43 6.26
N PHE A 36 -13.08 0.10 6.26
CA PHE A 36 -13.17 -0.66 7.52
C PHE A 36 -11.98 -0.35 8.44
N ILE A 37 -10.76 -0.48 7.92
CA ILE A 37 -9.55 -0.23 8.71
C ILE A 37 -9.43 1.26 9.07
N ALA A 38 -9.79 2.16 8.16
CA ALA A 38 -9.76 3.61 8.38
C ALA A 38 -10.68 4.04 9.54
N HIS A 39 -11.92 3.55 9.58
CA HIS A 39 -12.85 3.87 10.67
C HIS A 39 -12.40 3.28 12.03
N LYS A 40 -11.72 2.14 12.01
CA LYS A 40 -11.13 1.56 13.23
C LYS A 40 -9.96 2.41 13.73
N LEU A 41 -9.05 2.79 12.83
CA LEU A 41 -7.88 3.61 13.16
C LEU A 41 -8.26 5.05 13.53
N ALA A 42 -9.33 5.60 12.96
CA ALA A 42 -9.80 6.96 13.24
C ALA A 42 -10.25 7.19 14.69
N LYS A 43 -10.34 6.14 15.49
CA LYS A 43 -10.61 6.24 16.94
C LYS A 43 -9.40 6.76 17.74
N ASP A 44 -8.19 6.52 17.22
CA ASP A 44 -6.94 6.79 17.92
C ASP A 44 -5.96 7.65 17.07
N PHE A 45 -6.22 7.78 15.76
CA PHE A 45 -5.32 8.43 14.80
C PHE A 45 -6.06 9.40 13.87
N LYS A 46 -5.33 10.38 13.36
CA LYS A 46 -5.76 11.19 12.22
C LYS A 46 -5.43 10.46 10.93
N VAL A 47 -6.43 9.87 10.31
CA VAL A 47 -6.30 8.97 9.16
C VAL A 47 -6.47 9.73 7.85
N TYR A 48 -5.48 9.68 6.98
CA TYR A 48 -5.54 10.17 5.61
C TYR A 48 -5.66 8.99 4.65
N LYS A 49 -6.78 8.87 3.93
CA LYS A 49 -6.95 7.89 2.86
C LYS A 49 -6.69 8.55 1.51
N LEU A 50 -5.72 8.05 0.77
CA LEU A 50 -5.40 8.59 -0.55
C LEU A 50 -5.93 7.69 -1.66
N ASP A 51 -6.63 8.27 -2.63
CA ASP A 51 -6.72 7.66 -3.95
C ASP A 51 -5.38 7.92 -4.66
N ARG A 52 -4.55 6.88 -4.80
CA ARG A 52 -3.25 7.02 -5.48
C ARG A 52 -3.47 7.39 -6.95
N ARG A 53 -2.41 7.87 -7.65
CA ARG A 53 -2.46 8.12 -9.10
C ARG A 53 -3.11 6.95 -9.83
N CYS A 54 -3.89 7.23 -10.84
CA CYS A 54 -4.68 6.28 -11.62
C CYS A 54 -5.74 5.49 -10.83
N CYS A 55 -6.00 5.82 -9.55
CA CYS A 55 -7.03 5.20 -8.71
C CYS A 55 -8.15 6.19 -8.38
N GLY A 56 -9.35 5.66 -8.13
CA GLY A 56 -10.50 6.41 -7.60
C GLY A 56 -10.81 7.71 -8.34
N LYS A 57 -10.78 8.82 -7.61
CA LYS A 57 -11.07 10.19 -8.08
C LYS A 57 -9.80 10.99 -8.41
N SER A 58 -8.62 10.41 -8.20
CA SER A 58 -7.34 11.02 -8.56
C SER A 58 -7.11 11.01 -10.07
N GLU A 59 -6.11 11.80 -10.52
CA GLU A 59 -5.73 11.89 -11.92
C GLU A 59 -5.46 10.51 -12.53
N ARG A 60 -6.06 10.24 -13.69
CA ARG A 60 -5.93 8.96 -14.39
C ARG A 60 -5.08 9.04 -15.66
N ASN A 61 -4.93 10.24 -16.21
CA ASN A 61 -4.15 10.45 -17.42
C ASN A 61 -2.73 10.93 -17.10
N CYS A 62 -2.02 10.12 -16.32
CA CYS A 62 -0.65 10.38 -15.91
C CYS A 62 0.21 9.12 -16.03
N GLU A 63 1.51 9.28 -15.99
CA GLU A 63 2.45 8.17 -15.90
C GLU A 63 2.20 7.36 -14.63
N LEU A 64 2.27 6.03 -14.73
CA LEU A 64 2.06 5.12 -13.62
C LEU A 64 3.30 4.26 -13.38
N THR A 65 4.08 4.65 -12.39
CA THR A 65 5.16 3.85 -11.80
C THR A 65 5.03 3.85 -10.28
N TYR A 66 5.68 2.92 -9.60
CA TYR A 66 5.70 2.91 -8.13
C TYR A 66 6.53 4.07 -7.58
N GLU A 67 7.60 4.45 -8.28
CA GLU A 67 8.46 5.58 -7.95
C GLU A 67 7.70 6.91 -8.02
N GLU A 68 6.97 7.16 -9.11
CA GLU A 68 6.15 8.35 -9.24
C GLU A 68 5.01 8.38 -8.21
N SER A 69 4.41 7.21 -7.91
CA SER A 69 3.39 7.09 -6.86
C SER A 69 3.98 7.40 -5.46
N ALA A 70 5.22 7.00 -5.21
CA ALA A 70 5.91 7.30 -3.96
C ALA A 70 6.24 8.80 -3.84
N LYS A 71 6.64 9.44 -4.95
CA LYS A 71 6.85 10.88 -5.01
C LYS A 71 5.57 11.66 -4.72
N ASP A 72 4.42 11.23 -5.22
CA ASP A 72 3.13 11.84 -4.87
C ASP A 72 2.87 11.82 -3.37
N VAL A 73 3.13 10.67 -2.71
CA VAL A 73 2.95 10.53 -1.26
C VAL A 73 3.91 11.46 -0.51
N TYR A 74 5.15 11.53 -0.91
CA TYR A 74 6.13 12.42 -0.32
C TYR A 74 5.72 13.90 -0.46
N GLU A 75 5.33 14.34 -1.66
CA GLU A 75 4.87 15.70 -1.91
C GLU A 75 3.56 16.02 -1.17
N PHE A 76 2.67 15.03 -1.03
CA PHE A 76 1.45 15.14 -0.22
C PHE A 76 1.78 15.41 1.25
N ILE A 77 2.71 14.65 1.83
CA ILE A 77 3.17 14.83 3.21
C ILE A 77 3.73 16.23 3.40
N LYS A 78 4.60 16.68 2.50
CA LYS A 78 5.21 18.01 2.55
C LYS A 78 4.19 19.14 2.40
N LYS A 79 3.32 19.06 1.41
CA LYS A 79 2.36 20.14 1.09
C LYS A 79 1.32 20.34 2.19
N LEU A 80 0.94 19.28 2.90
CA LEU A 80 0.04 19.35 4.05
C LEU A 80 0.77 19.55 5.39
N ASN A 81 2.11 19.66 5.38
CA ASN A 81 2.95 19.76 6.58
C ASN A 81 2.63 18.64 7.61
N ILE A 82 2.47 17.41 7.13
CA ILE A 82 2.19 16.28 8.02
C ILE A 82 3.51 15.81 8.62
N ASP A 83 3.65 15.94 9.94
CA ASP A 83 4.89 15.57 10.62
C ASP A 83 5.01 14.06 10.78
N LYS A 84 5.97 13.46 10.06
CA LYS A 84 6.37 12.05 10.11
C LYS A 84 5.21 11.07 10.36
N PRO A 85 4.21 11.01 9.44
CA PRO A 85 3.07 10.12 9.60
C PRO A 85 3.51 8.65 9.65
N TYR A 86 2.66 7.80 10.23
CA TYR A 86 2.71 6.37 9.93
C TYR A 86 2.23 6.15 8.50
N LEU A 87 2.80 5.16 7.81
CA LEU A 87 2.41 4.82 6.45
C LEU A 87 1.95 3.36 6.40
N LEU A 88 0.71 3.13 5.98
CA LEU A 88 0.15 1.81 5.77
C LEU A 88 -0.22 1.65 4.30
N GLY A 89 0.35 0.65 3.66
CA GLY A 89 0.01 0.28 2.30
C GLY A 89 -0.57 -1.13 2.20
N SER A 90 -1.52 -1.33 1.29
CA SER A 90 -2.08 -2.64 1.00
C SER A 90 -1.84 -3.03 -0.46
N SER A 91 -1.33 -4.24 -0.69
CA SER A 91 -1.04 -4.76 -2.03
C SER A 91 -0.16 -3.78 -2.83
N GLY A 92 -0.59 -3.31 -4.00
CA GLY A 92 0.13 -2.28 -4.74
C GLY A 92 0.37 -0.99 -3.95
N GLY A 93 -0.48 -0.66 -2.95
CA GLY A 93 -0.22 0.43 -2.01
C GLY A 93 0.97 0.13 -1.08
N ALA A 94 1.20 -1.14 -0.72
CA ALA A 94 2.35 -1.54 0.06
C ALA A 94 3.65 -1.45 -0.78
N SER A 95 3.59 -1.76 -2.07
CA SER A 95 4.74 -1.54 -2.96
C SER A 95 5.09 -0.05 -3.09
N VAL A 96 4.09 0.84 -3.19
CA VAL A 96 4.34 2.29 -3.11
C VAL A 96 4.95 2.67 -1.76
N ALA A 97 4.46 2.12 -0.65
CA ALA A 97 4.98 2.42 0.68
C ALA A 97 6.45 1.97 0.86
N LEU A 98 6.86 0.84 0.24
CA LEU A 98 8.27 0.44 0.16
C LEU A 98 9.11 1.49 -0.58
N HIS A 99 8.67 1.96 -1.75
CA HIS A 99 9.38 3.00 -2.49
C HIS A 99 9.45 4.34 -1.72
N VAL A 100 8.41 4.69 -0.94
CA VAL A 100 8.46 5.87 -0.04
C VAL A 100 9.54 5.68 1.01
N ALA A 101 9.55 4.54 1.70
CA ALA A 101 10.51 4.28 2.78
C ALA A 101 11.95 4.18 2.29
N ILE A 102 12.18 3.71 1.07
CA ILE A 102 13.51 3.61 0.44
C ILE A 102 14.02 4.99 -0.02
N ASN A 103 13.17 5.75 -0.71
CA ASN A 103 13.60 6.98 -1.39
C ASN A 103 13.45 8.24 -0.51
N TYR A 104 12.58 8.19 0.51
CA TYR A 104 12.26 9.32 1.40
C TYR A 104 12.21 8.86 2.87
N PRO A 105 13.27 8.24 3.42
CA PRO A 105 13.25 7.55 4.72
C PRO A 105 12.86 8.46 5.89
N ASP A 106 13.20 9.75 5.82
CA ASP A 106 12.93 10.70 6.90
C ASP A 106 11.49 11.25 6.92
N CYS A 107 10.66 10.94 5.90
CA CYS A 107 9.33 11.52 5.80
C CYS A 107 8.24 10.76 6.58
N ILE A 108 8.52 9.55 7.05
CA ILE A 108 7.61 8.70 7.82
C ILE A 108 8.26 8.23 9.13
N SER A 109 7.49 7.74 10.08
CA SER A 109 8.02 7.24 11.37
C SER A 109 7.73 5.76 11.64
N LYS A 110 6.78 5.15 10.95
CA LYS A 110 6.52 3.70 10.94
C LYS A 110 5.98 3.27 9.60
N LEU A 111 6.25 2.02 9.23
CA LEU A 111 5.79 1.41 8.00
C LEU A 111 4.96 0.16 8.28
N VAL A 112 3.81 0.02 7.61
CA VAL A 112 2.98 -1.19 7.64
C VAL A 112 2.71 -1.64 6.21
N LEU A 113 3.08 -2.86 5.91
CA LEU A 113 2.95 -3.49 4.62
C LEU A 113 1.95 -4.65 4.71
N CYS A 114 0.79 -4.51 4.07
CA CYS A 114 -0.23 -5.54 4.00
C CYS A 114 -0.16 -6.22 2.63
N SER A 115 0.26 -7.47 2.55
CA SER A 115 0.55 -8.21 1.31
C SER A 115 1.35 -7.39 0.32
N GLY A 116 2.46 -6.82 0.81
CA GLY A 116 3.41 -6.05 0.01
C GLY A 116 4.21 -6.94 -0.93
N VAL A 117 4.62 -6.37 -2.06
CA VAL A 117 5.40 -7.07 -3.07
C VAL A 117 6.62 -6.25 -3.42
N ALA A 118 7.79 -6.87 -3.27
CA ALA A 118 9.07 -6.34 -3.71
C ALA A 118 9.48 -6.94 -5.09
N ARG A 119 9.02 -8.17 -5.38
CA ARG A 119 9.33 -8.93 -6.59
C ARG A 119 8.03 -9.31 -7.32
N MET A 120 7.59 -8.46 -8.26
CA MET A 120 6.27 -8.58 -8.92
C MET A 120 6.05 -9.91 -9.64
N GLU A 121 7.11 -10.58 -10.09
CA GLU A 121 7.05 -11.91 -10.71
C GLU A 121 6.64 -13.03 -9.75
N LYS A 122 6.58 -12.76 -8.45
CA LYS A 122 6.15 -13.71 -7.42
C LYS A 122 4.65 -13.70 -7.15
N ILE A 123 3.89 -12.77 -7.74
CA ILE A 123 2.45 -12.70 -7.55
C ILE A 123 1.75 -13.85 -8.26
N GLU A 124 0.93 -14.60 -7.53
CA GLU A 124 0.13 -15.70 -8.05
C GLU A 124 -1.31 -15.25 -8.37
N MET A 125 -1.53 -14.76 -9.59
CA MET A 125 -2.87 -14.33 -10.00
C MET A 125 -3.84 -15.51 -10.14
N PRO A 126 -5.01 -15.48 -9.50
CA PRO A 126 -6.02 -16.53 -9.65
C PRO A 126 -6.45 -16.70 -11.12
N LYS A 127 -6.63 -17.94 -11.58
CA LYS A 127 -7.00 -18.26 -12.98
C LYS A 127 -8.25 -17.50 -13.44
N TYR A 128 -9.24 -17.32 -12.57
CA TYR A 128 -10.45 -16.57 -12.90
C TYR A 128 -10.15 -15.08 -13.15
N ALA A 129 -9.25 -14.45 -12.39
CA ALA A 129 -8.87 -13.05 -12.59
C ALA A 129 -8.14 -12.87 -13.93
N VAL A 130 -7.24 -13.79 -14.27
CA VAL A 130 -6.58 -13.83 -15.59
C VAL A 130 -7.61 -13.96 -16.72
N LEU A 131 -8.62 -14.82 -16.54
CA LEU A 131 -9.68 -15.01 -17.54
C LEU A 131 -10.54 -13.75 -17.68
N MET A 132 -10.98 -13.15 -16.57
CA MET A 132 -11.78 -11.91 -16.56
C MET A 132 -11.06 -10.77 -17.27
N ASN A 133 -9.76 -10.62 -17.07
CA ASN A 133 -8.94 -9.59 -17.73
C ASN A 133 -8.88 -9.75 -19.24
N LYS A 134 -9.11 -10.96 -19.78
CA LYS A 134 -9.16 -11.22 -21.23
C LYS A 134 -10.49 -10.78 -21.90
N LEU A 135 -11.55 -10.55 -21.13
CA LEU A 135 -12.84 -10.16 -21.68
C LEU A 135 -12.80 -8.71 -22.19
N PRO A 136 -13.12 -8.45 -23.47
CA PRO A 136 -12.98 -7.12 -24.08
C PRO A 136 -13.93 -6.08 -23.48
N TRP A 137 -15.06 -6.52 -22.94
CA TRP A 137 -16.15 -5.69 -22.39
C TRP A 137 -16.11 -5.56 -20.86
N TYR A 138 -15.06 -6.07 -20.19
CA TYR A 138 -14.97 -5.99 -18.73
C TYR A 138 -14.88 -4.52 -18.28
N PRO A 139 -15.75 -4.07 -17.35
CA PRO A 139 -15.75 -2.70 -16.86
C PRO A 139 -14.39 -2.35 -16.20
N GLY A 140 -13.80 -1.22 -16.62
CA GLY A 140 -12.49 -0.80 -16.07
C GLY A 140 -11.28 -1.45 -16.73
N LYS A 141 -11.44 -2.21 -17.82
CA LYS A 141 -10.34 -2.89 -18.53
C LYS A 141 -9.13 -2.00 -18.80
N LYS A 142 -9.33 -0.74 -19.25
CA LYS A 142 -8.21 0.21 -19.47
C LYS A 142 -7.36 0.42 -18.22
N ASN A 143 -8.02 0.49 -17.08
CA ASN A 143 -7.33 0.66 -15.80
C ASN A 143 -6.58 -0.62 -15.39
N ILE A 144 -7.22 -1.79 -15.57
CA ILE A 144 -6.60 -3.09 -15.27
C ILE A 144 -5.34 -3.28 -16.12
N VAL A 145 -5.41 -3.06 -17.43
CA VAL A 145 -4.24 -3.17 -18.34
C VAL A 145 -3.12 -2.24 -17.91
N LYS A 146 -3.45 -1.03 -17.43
CA LYS A 146 -2.45 -0.07 -16.95
C LYS A 146 -1.68 -0.62 -15.73
N PHE A 147 -2.39 -1.24 -14.78
CA PHE A 147 -1.77 -1.87 -13.60
C PHE A 147 -1.07 -3.20 -13.91
N GLU A 148 -1.54 -3.97 -14.89
CA GLU A 148 -0.81 -5.15 -15.40
C GLU A 148 0.53 -4.72 -16.01
N ASN A 149 0.53 -3.67 -16.85
CA ASN A 149 1.76 -3.13 -17.41
C ASN A 149 2.72 -2.63 -16.33
N LEU A 150 2.20 -1.93 -15.30
CA LEU A 150 2.98 -1.51 -14.14
C LEU A 150 3.71 -2.72 -13.51
N ASN A 151 2.98 -3.79 -13.19
CA ASN A 151 3.55 -4.97 -12.56
C ASN A 151 4.61 -5.65 -13.47
N ASN A 152 4.34 -5.73 -14.78
CA ASN A 152 5.23 -6.37 -15.74
C ASN A 152 6.52 -5.57 -16.02
N THR A 153 6.49 -4.26 -15.81
CA THR A 153 7.64 -3.37 -16.08
C THR A 153 8.41 -2.98 -14.81
N THR A 154 7.83 -3.23 -13.63
CA THR A 154 8.47 -2.90 -12.36
C THR A 154 9.64 -3.84 -12.08
N LYS A 155 10.81 -3.25 -11.83
CA LYS A 155 11.99 -4.01 -11.40
C LYS A 155 11.82 -4.47 -9.96
N ALA A 156 12.36 -5.65 -9.66
CA ALA A 156 12.40 -6.17 -8.29
C ALA A 156 13.19 -5.24 -7.36
N ILE A 157 12.64 -5.02 -6.16
CA ILE A 157 13.36 -4.32 -5.09
C ILE A 157 14.34 -5.31 -4.46
N THR A 158 15.62 -4.96 -4.46
CA THR A 158 16.68 -5.81 -3.94
C THR A 158 16.78 -5.78 -2.41
N GLN A 159 17.44 -6.77 -1.81
CA GLN A 159 17.74 -6.76 -0.37
C GLN A 159 18.53 -5.52 0.06
N GLU A 160 19.50 -5.09 -0.75
CA GLU A 160 20.25 -3.85 -0.50
C GLU A 160 19.34 -2.60 -0.45
N GLN A 161 18.34 -2.54 -1.32
CA GLN A 161 17.36 -1.44 -1.29
C GLN A 161 16.45 -1.52 -0.07
N LEU A 162 15.95 -2.72 0.28
CA LEU A 162 15.12 -2.94 1.46
C LEU A 162 15.88 -2.65 2.76
N SER A 163 17.19 -2.96 2.82
CA SER A 163 18.02 -2.67 4.00
C SER A 163 18.21 -1.18 4.29
N LYS A 164 17.90 -0.30 3.34
CA LYS A 164 17.89 1.17 3.54
C LYS A 164 16.69 1.66 4.35
N ILE A 165 15.67 0.81 4.57
CA ILE A 165 14.51 1.15 5.39
C ILE A 165 14.91 1.12 6.87
N THR A 166 14.89 2.28 7.52
CA THR A 166 15.35 2.47 8.90
C THR A 166 14.20 2.60 9.90
N VAL A 167 12.98 2.78 9.43
CA VAL A 167 11.81 2.92 10.31
C VAL A 167 11.27 1.55 10.75
N PRO A 168 10.75 1.43 12.00
CA PRO A 168 10.07 0.22 12.44
C PRO A 168 9.01 -0.22 11.42
N THR A 169 9.09 -1.47 10.98
CA THR A 169 8.26 -2.00 9.89
C THR A 169 7.47 -3.22 10.34
N LEU A 170 6.16 -3.22 10.09
CA LEU A 170 5.30 -4.39 10.25
C LEU A 170 4.95 -4.95 8.86
N VAL A 171 5.32 -6.20 8.64
CA VAL A 171 4.93 -6.97 7.44
C VAL A 171 3.79 -7.90 7.82
N LEU A 172 2.62 -7.68 7.23
CA LEU A 172 1.43 -8.52 7.38
C LEU A 172 1.14 -9.23 6.05
N ASN A 173 0.97 -10.54 6.09
CA ASN A 173 0.60 -11.31 4.92
C ASN A 173 -0.48 -12.33 5.25
N GLY A 174 -1.31 -12.66 4.28
CA GLY A 174 -2.21 -13.78 4.37
C GLY A 174 -1.45 -15.11 4.30
N GLY A 175 -2.14 -16.19 4.62
CA GLY A 175 -1.61 -17.54 4.45
C GLY A 175 -1.81 -18.06 3.03
N LYS A 176 -2.08 -19.35 2.91
CA LYS A 176 -2.24 -20.07 1.62
C LYS A 176 -3.31 -19.51 0.67
N LYS A 177 -4.19 -18.62 1.13
CA LYS A 177 -5.24 -17.99 0.31
C LYS A 177 -4.83 -16.61 -0.22
N ASP A 178 -3.64 -16.12 0.13
CA ASP A 178 -3.11 -14.88 -0.40
C ASP A 178 -2.53 -15.10 -1.80
N ILE A 179 -2.71 -14.12 -2.69
CA ILE A 179 -2.07 -14.11 -4.01
C ILE A 179 -0.59 -13.71 -3.94
N VAL A 180 -0.16 -13.16 -2.81
CA VAL A 180 1.24 -12.89 -2.50
C VAL A 180 1.76 -14.04 -1.64
N PRO A 181 2.70 -14.85 -2.14
CA PRO A 181 3.27 -15.95 -1.39
C PRO A 181 3.90 -15.48 -0.07
N LYS A 182 3.86 -16.31 0.96
CA LYS A 182 4.48 -16.00 2.26
C LYS A 182 5.98 -15.75 2.13
N GLU A 183 6.65 -16.42 1.21
CA GLU A 183 8.06 -16.29 0.90
C GLU A 183 8.44 -14.87 0.43
N GLU A 184 7.47 -14.13 -0.12
CA GLU A 184 7.66 -12.74 -0.47
C GLU A 184 7.63 -11.83 0.76
N ALA A 185 6.71 -12.10 1.69
CA ALA A 185 6.66 -11.40 2.97
C ALA A 185 7.88 -11.70 3.85
N GLU A 186 8.34 -12.95 3.86
CA GLU A 186 9.58 -13.39 4.51
C GLU A 186 10.78 -12.64 3.93
N TYR A 187 10.92 -12.61 2.59
CA TYR A 187 11.98 -11.87 1.90
C TYR A 187 12.03 -10.38 2.30
N ILE A 188 10.86 -9.71 2.32
CA ILE A 188 10.79 -8.29 2.73
C ILE A 188 11.19 -8.14 4.19
N ALA A 189 10.64 -8.96 5.08
CA ALA A 189 10.90 -8.85 6.50
C ALA A 189 12.37 -9.16 6.88
N GLU A 190 12.96 -10.18 6.29
CA GLU A 190 14.38 -10.55 6.52
C GLU A 190 15.36 -9.50 5.99
N SER A 191 14.94 -8.71 4.98
CA SER A 191 15.77 -7.67 4.39
C SER A 191 15.71 -6.33 5.13
N ILE A 192 14.73 -6.10 6.00
CA ILE A 192 14.55 -4.85 6.76
C ILE A 192 15.00 -5.07 8.20
N HIS A 193 15.98 -4.30 8.68
CA HIS A 193 16.61 -4.51 9.98
C HIS A 193 15.62 -4.47 11.16
N ASP A 194 14.75 -3.48 11.25
CA ASP A 194 13.74 -3.35 12.30
C ASP A 194 12.36 -3.73 11.74
N SER A 195 12.17 -5.02 11.54
CA SER A 195 10.94 -5.58 11.00
C SER A 195 10.29 -6.61 11.91
N LYS A 196 8.96 -6.69 11.85
CA LYS A 196 8.14 -7.75 12.43
C LYS A 196 7.27 -8.39 11.36
N LEU A 197 7.40 -9.70 11.16
CA LEU A 197 6.54 -10.47 10.26
C LEU A 197 5.37 -11.11 11.02
N ILE A 198 4.17 -11.01 10.45
CA ILE A 198 2.97 -11.73 10.90
C ILE A 198 2.29 -12.36 9.70
N ILE A 199 2.23 -13.69 9.68
CA ILE A 199 1.45 -14.45 8.71
C ILE A 199 0.10 -14.80 9.33
N LEU A 200 -0.97 -14.46 8.63
CA LEU A 200 -2.35 -14.73 9.01
C LEU A 200 -2.85 -15.98 8.26
N GLU A 201 -2.52 -17.16 8.75
CA GLU A 201 -2.61 -18.46 8.06
C GLU A 201 -3.96 -18.75 7.39
N ASN A 202 -5.07 -18.30 7.98
CA ASN A 202 -6.42 -18.54 7.47
C ASN A 202 -6.99 -17.38 6.64
N GLU A 203 -6.21 -16.32 6.46
CA GLU A 203 -6.64 -15.10 5.78
C GLU A 203 -6.12 -15.05 4.34
N GLY A 204 -6.88 -14.40 3.48
CA GLY A 204 -6.49 -14.15 2.09
C GLY A 204 -6.12 -12.69 1.86
N HIS A 205 -5.84 -12.35 0.61
CA HIS A 205 -5.26 -11.07 0.18
C HIS A 205 -5.96 -9.79 0.67
N PHE A 206 -7.29 -9.83 0.84
CA PHE A 206 -8.06 -8.67 1.28
C PHE A 206 -8.60 -8.78 2.71
N SER A 207 -8.37 -9.91 3.39
CA SER A 207 -9.00 -10.20 4.67
C SER A 207 -8.60 -9.22 5.77
N TYR A 208 -7.37 -8.73 5.78
CA TYR A 208 -6.92 -7.80 6.83
C TYR A 208 -7.51 -6.41 6.70
N LEU A 209 -8.04 -6.05 5.54
CA LEU A 209 -8.76 -4.78 5.36
C LEU A 209 -10.14 -4.79 6.03
N ILE A 210 -10.67 -5.99 6.31
CA ILE A 210 -12.03 -6.22 6.82
C ILE A 210 -12.07 -7.09 8.10
N ASN A 211 -10.92 -7.51 8.64
CA ASN A 211 -10.83 -8.42 9.77
C ASN A 211 -10.34 -7.74 11.05
N CYS A 212 -11.08 -7.92 12.16
CA CYS A 212 -10.72 -7.37 13.47
C CYS A 212 -9.40 -7.94 14.03
N LYS A 213 -9.07 -9.22 13.75
CA LYS A 213 -7.83 -9.84 14.24
C LYS A 213 -6.57 -9.14 13.71
N CYS A 214 -6.61 -8.69 12.45
CA CYS A 214 -5.54 -7.90 11.88
C CYS A 214 -5.42 -6.53 12.56
N TYR A 215 -6.55 -5.89 12.85
CA TYR A 215 -6.59 -4.60 13.52
C TYR A 215 -5.88 -4.62 14.88
N ASP A 216 -6.11 -5.63 15.70
CA ASP A 216 -5.49 -5.71 17.04
C ASP A 216 -3.96 -5.80 16.94
N LYS A 217 -3.45 -6.60 16.00
CA LYS A 217 -2.02 -6.72 15.71
C LYS A 217 -1.42 -5.41 15.19
N LEU A 218 -2.15 -4.74 14.31
CA LEU A 218 -1.77 -3.44 13.78
C LEU A 218 -1.71 -2.38 14.91
N LYS A 219 -2.76 -2.31 15.75
CA LYS A 219 -2.82 -1.36 16.87
C LYS A 219 -1.70 -1.60 17.88
N GLU A 220 -1.39 -2.85 18.21
CA GLU A 220 -0.26 -3.20 19.06
C GLU A 220 1.07 -2.64 18.53
N PHE A 221 1.30 -2.74 17.22
CA PHE A 221 2.51 -2.21 16.59
C PHE A 221 2.54 -0.68 16.55
N LEU A 222 1.40 -0.05 16.20
CA LEU A 222 1.33 1.42 16.06
C LEU A 222 1.47 2.14 17.40
N ASN A 223 1.05 1.53 18.51
CA ASN A 223 1.09 2.14 19.85
C ASN A 223 2.43 1.94 20.61
N LYS A 224 3.33 1.10 20.11
CA LYS A 224 4.71 0.97 20.62
C LYS A 224 5.59 2.09 20.08
#